data_234859cc91070b34527437601bed5315
#
_entry.id   234859cc91070b34527437601bed5315
#
_cell.length_a   1.000
_cell.length_b   1.000
_cell.length_c   1.000
_cell.angle_alpha   90.00
_cell.angle_beta   90.00
_cell.angle_gamma   90.00
#
_symmetry.space_group_name_H-M   'P 1'
#
loop_
_entity.id
_entity.type
_entity.pdbx_description
1 polymer ?
#
loop_
_entity_poly.entity_id
_entity_poly.type
_entity_poly.pdbx_seq_one_letter_code
_entity_poly.pdbx_strand_id
1 'polypeptide(L)'
;MDSPRSLTPQPLHLRRRPRFAICTLGCKLNQSDEADLRRSLRQAGLQEVDFGSEAEVYIVNTCTVTQLADRRSRQMLRRAHRQNPEALVAAIGCYPAVNPDELHAMPEVDIVVGSIEKATVVDEILGRLDWENQAFDSDEPVEHVETRTRRMIKIQEGCRAHCTYCIIPRARGAPRNVAPAEVVRRVQEAIDEGYREVVLTGTHVGTYKWPEGDRTLRLADLLELVLEATTIERLRVTSVGPHEIDERFIALVNHPRMAPHLHMALQSGSETVLRRMKRWYNPRQFRRAVRRLREEV
;
A
#
# COMPACT_ATOMS: atom_id res chain seq x y z
N MET A 1 -40.68 -17.24 -11.47
CA MET A 1 -39.48 -17.73 -12.17
C MET A 1 -38.79 -16.49 -12.71
N ASP A 2 -37.94 -15.87 -11.86
CA ASP A 2 -37.17 -14.69 -12.24
C ASP A 2 -35.95 -15.12 -13.05
N SER A 3 -35.83 -14.58 -14.26
CA SER A 3 -34.68 -14.81 -15.14
C SER A 3 -33.41 -14.27 -14.48
N PRO A 4 -32.26 -14.96 -14.56
CA PRO A 4 -31.00 -14.44 -14.04
C PRO A 4 -30.64 -13.17 -14.81
N ARG A 5 -30.36 -12.08 -14.06
CA ARG A 5 -29.84 -10.84 -14.65
C ARG A 5 -28.57 -11.13 -15.43
N SER A 6 -28.56 -10.68 -16.68
CA SER A 6 -27.41 -10.72 -17.58
C SER A 6 -26.17 -10.11 -16.86
N LEU A 7 -25.09 -10.86 -16.77
CA LEU A 7 -23.84 -10.53 -16.05
C LEU A 7 -22.93 -9.50 -16.77
N THR A 8 -23.44 -8.79 -17.74
CA THR A 8 -22.75 -7.64 -18.35
C THR A 8 -23.42 -6.36 -17.89
N PRO A 9 -22.88 -5.64 -16.90
CA PRO A 9 -23.39 -4.32 -16.56
C PRO A 9 -23.27 -3.41 -17.79
N GLN A 10 -24.34 -2.72 -18.15
CA GLN A 10 -24.29 -1.69 -19.20
C GLN A 10 -23.40 -0.54 -18.70
N PRO A 11 -22.55 0.05 -19.57
CA PRO A 11 -21.70 1.17 -19.18
C PRO A 11 -22.53 2.35 -18.70
N LEU A 12 -22.05 3.00 -17.65
CA LEU A 12 -22.65 4.22 -17.10
C LEU A 12 -22.33 5.40 -18.02
N HIS A 13 -23.31 5.88 -18.80
CA HIS A 13 -23.16 7.09 -19.62
C HIS A 13 -23.17 8.35 -18.74
N LEU A 14 -22.00 8.91 -18.46
CA LEU A 14 -21.83 10.07 -17.60
C LEU A 14 -21.71 11.36 -18.42
N ARG A 15 -22.56 12.36 -18.12
CA ARG A 15 -22.53 13.70 -18.72
C ARG A 15 -21.65 14.69 -17.95
N ARG A 16 -21.09 14.29 -16.80
CA ARG A 16 -20.22 15.10 -15.93
C ARG A 16 -18.99 14.27 -15.55
N ARG A 17 -17.95 14.94 -15.08
CA ARG A 17 -16.74 14.31 -14.54
C ARG A 17 -17.11 13.28 -13.46
N PRO A 18 -16.74 11.99 -13.62
CA PRO A 18 -17.08 10.98 -12.63
C PRO A 18 -16.33 11.24 -11.31
N ARG A 19 -17.04 11.04 -10.21
CA ARG A 19 -16.49 11.16 -8.86
C ARG A 19 -16.08 9.79 -8.35
N PHE A 20 -14.95 9.74 -7.64
CA PHE A 20 -14.53 8.52 -6.97
C PHE A 20 -14.24 8.79 -5.48
N ALA A 21 -14.45 7.76 -4.66
CA ALA A 21 -14.16 7.79 -3.24
C ALA A 21 -13.37 6.55 -2.83
N ILE A 22 -12.32 6.70 -2.02
CA ILE A 22 -11.48 5.60 -1.57
C ILE A 22 -11.54 5.46 -0.06
N CYS A 23 -11.72 4.22 0.42
CA CYS A 23 -11.55 3.84 1.82
C CYS A 23 -10.43 2.81 1.92
N THR A 24 -9.35 3.14 2.64
CA THR A 24 -8.24 2.22 2.85
C THR A 24 -8.23 1.66 4.26
N LEU A 25 -8.24 0.33 4.34
CA LEU A 25 -8.09 -0.45 5.55
C LEU A 25 -6.71 -1.09 5.63
N GLY A 26 -6.21 -1.31 6.84
CA GLY A 26 -5.01 -2.09 7.08
C GLY A 26 -3.72 -1.30 7.27
N CYS A 27 -2.68 -1.65 6.53
CA CYS A 27 -1.30 -1.26 6.84
C CYS A 27 -0.76 -0.12 5.97
N LYS A 28 0.49 0.31 6.26
CA LYS A 28 1.22 1.34 5.50
C LYS A 28 1.39 1.01 4.02
N LEU A 29 1.45 -0.28 3.65
CA LEU A 29 1.49 -0.70 2.25
C LEU A 29 0.18 -0.35 1.54
N ASN A 30 -0.96 -0.63 2.15
CA ASN A 30 -2.25 -0.22 1.58
C ASN A 30 -2.37 1.30 1.46
N GLN A 31 -1.78 2.06 2.39
CA GLN A 31 -1.73 3.53 2.30
C GLN A 31 -0.87 4.03 1.13
N SER A 32 0.24 3.35 0.85
CA SER A 32 1.04 3.65 -0.34
C SER A 32 0.28 3.30 -1.62
N ASP A 33 -0.35 2.12 -1.66
CA ASP A 33 -1.16 1.69 -2.80
C ASP A 33 -2.33 2.66 -3.07
N GLU A 34 -2.98 3.17 -2.01
CA GLU A 34 -4.04 4.19 -2.08
C GLU A 34 -3.54 5.47 -2.75
N ALA A 35 -2.37 5.95 -2.35
CA ALA A 35 -1.82 7.18 -2.87
C ALA A 35 -1.47 7.08 -4.37
N ASP A 36 -0.92 5.94 -4.79
CA ASP A 36 -0.64 5.67 -6.20
C ASP A 36 -1.94 5.59 -7.01
N LEU A 37 -2.97 4.91 -6.48
CA LEU A 37 -4.27 4.77 -7.11
C LEU A 37 -5.01 6.12 -7.26
N ARG A 38 -5.01 6.95 -6.21
CA ARG A 38 -5.57 8.30 -6.27
C ARG A 38 -4.97 9.12 -7.39
N ARG A 39 -3.64 9.11 -7.50
CA ARG A 39 -2.94 9.82 -8.56
C ARG A 39 -3.38 9.33 -9.94
N SER A 40 -3.42 8.02 -10.15
CA SER A 40 -3.81 7.45 -11.44
C SER A 40 -5.25 7.78 -11.82
N LEU A 41 -6.20 7.74 -10.88
CA LEU A 41 -7.60 8.10 -11.14
C LEU A 41 -7.77 9.59 -11.43
N ARG A 42 -7.05 10.46 -10.72
CA ARG A 42 -7.06 11.90 -11.01
C ARG A 42 -6.45 12.22 -12.38
N GLN A 43 -5.34 11.55 -12.74
CA GLN A 43 -4.72 11.67 -14.07
C GLN A 43 -5.66 11.19 -15.18
N ALA A 44 -6.50 10.20 -14.89
CA ALA A 44 -7.56 9.73 -15.79
C ALA A 44 -8.78 10.68 -15.82
N GLY A 45 -8.75 11.81 -15.13
CA GLY A 45 -9.78 12.84 -15.17
C GLY A 45 -10.92 12.67 -14.15
N LEU A 46 -10.86 11.70 -13.23
CA LEU A 46 -11.88 11.54 -12.20
C LEU A 46 -11.67 12.53 -11.04
N GLN A 47 -12.78 12.96 -10.44
CA GLN A 47 -12.79 13.85 -9.28
C GLN A 47 -12.86 13.06 -7.98
N GLU A 48 -11.94 13.31 -7.05
CA GLU A 48 -11.99 12.69 -5.73
C GLU A 48 -13.01 13.38 -4.82
N VAL A 49 -13.76 12.57 -4.05
CA VAL A 49 -14.66 13.03 -3.01
C VAL A 49 -14.47 12.20 -1.74
N ASP A 50 -14.99 12.70 -0.61
CA ASP A 50 -14.97 11.95 0.63
C ASP A 50 -15.78 10.65 0.51
N PHE A 51 -15.32 9.59 1.18
CA PHE A 51 -15.99 8.29 1.17
C PHE A 51 -17.42 8.33 1.73
N GLY A 52 -17.77 9.38 2.45
CA GLY A 52 -19.12 9.65 2.93
C GLY A 52 -20.03 10.36 1.94
N SER A 53 -19.49 10.88 0.84
CA SER A 53 -20.21 11.60 -0.19
C SER A 53 -20.70 10.64 -1.30
N GLU A 54 -21.66 11.12 -2.09
CA GLU A 54 -22.12 10.40 -3.27
C GLU A 54 -21.05 10.41 -4.36
N ALA A 55 -20.73 9.23 -4.89
CA ALA A 55 -19.75 9.03 -5.96
C ALA A 55 -20.25 8.00 -6.96
N GLU A 56 -19.70 8.02 -8.17
CA GLU A 56 -19.95 7.04 -9.21
C GLU A 56 -19.05 5.81 -9.07
N VAL A 57 -17.94 5.95 -8.32
CA VAL A 57 -16.99 4.86 -8.04
C VAL A 57 -16.60 4.86 -6.56
N TYR A 58 -16.78 3.75 -5.90
CA TYR A 58 -16.25 3.52 -4.56
C TYR A 58 -15.17 2.43 -4.59
N ILE A 59 -14.03 2.72 -4.01
CA ILE A 59 -12.92 1.78 -3.93
C ILE A 59 -12.62 1.47 -2.47
N VAL A 60 -12.71 0.21 -2.09
CA VAL A 60 -12.31 -0.25 -0.75
C VAL A 60 -11.01 -1.02 -0.88
N ASN A 61 -9.91 -0.40 -0.43
CA ASN A 61 -8.60 -1.05 -0.35
C ASN A 61 -8.54 -1.87 0.94
N THR A 62 -8.75 -3.17 0.79
CA THR A 62 -9.08 -4.10 1.86
C THR A 62 -7.86 -4.71 2.55
N CYS A 63 -8.08 -5.21 3.77
CA CYS A 63 -7.11 -5.96 4.54
C CYS A 63 -7.72 -7.30 4.99
N THR A 64 -6.91 -8.37 5.03
CA THR A 64 -7.32 -9.71 5.49
C THR A 64 -6.33 -10.31 6.51
N VAL A 65 -5.54 -9.47 7.19
CA VAL A 65 -4.57 -9.95 8.21
C VAL A 65 -5.28 -10.53 9.44
N THR A 66 -6.51 -10.12 9.69
CA THR A 66 -7.35 -10.63 10.78
C THR A 66 -8.80 -10.77 10.33
N GLN A 67 -9.56 -11.66 10.98
CA GLN A 67 -11.01 -11.81 10.75
C GLN A 67 -11.79 -10.49 10.99
N LEU A 68 -11.31 -9.66 11.91
CA LEU A 68 -11.89 -8.32 12.13
C LEU A 68 -11.67 -7.41 10.93
N ALA A 69 -10.51 -7.51 10.27
CA ALA A 69 -10.24 -6.76 9.04
C ALA A 69 -11.16 -7.20 7.90
N ASP A 70 -11.42 -8.50 7.76
CA ASP A 70 -12.36 -9.04 6.76
C ASP A 70 -13.77 -8.50 7.00
N ARG A 71 -14.25 -8.56 8.27
CA ARG A 71 -15.56 -8.02 8.64
C ARG A 71 -15.67 -6.53 8.32
N ARG A 72 -14.65 -5.74 8.65
CA ARG A 72 -14.61 -4.30 8.34
C ARG A 72 -14.59 -4.04 6.83
N SER A 73 -13.84 -4.83 6.07
CA SER A 73 -13.80 -4.74 4.61
C SER A 73 -15.20 -4.94 4.02
N ARG A 74 -15.91 -6.01 4.38
CA ARG A 74 -17.30 -6.25 3.94
C ARG A 74 -18.26 -5.15 4.39
N GLN A 75 -18.10 -4.62 5.59
CA GLN A 75 -18.92 -3.51 6.10
C GLN A 75 -18.75 -2.25 5.24
N MET A 76 -17.53 -1.93 4.83
CA MET A 76 -17.25 -0.76 4.01
C MET A 76 -17.77 -0.93 2.58
N LEU A 77 -17.66 -2.13 1.99
CA LEU A 77 -18.23 -2.45 0.67
C LEU A 77 -19.77 -2.28 0.67
N ARG A 78 -20.45 -2.84 1.68
CA ARG A 78 -21.90 -2.65 1.85
C ARG A 78 -22.29 -1.21 2.11
N ARG A 79 -21.44 -0.45 2.82
CA ARG A 79 -21.67 0.99 3.05
C ARG A 79 -21.59 1.76 1.73
N ALA A 80 -20.59 1.48 0.90
CA ALA A 80 -20.43 2.09 -0.41
C ALA A 80 -21.68 1.90 -1.27
N HIS A 81 -22.13 0.65 -1.44
CA HIS A 81 -23.32 0.33 -2.21
C HIS A 81 -24.61 0.99 -1.67
N ARG A 82 -24.76 1.11 -0.34
CA ARG A 82 -25.93 1.82 0.24
C ARG A 82 -25.91 3.32 0.00
N GLN A 83 -24.73 3.94 -0.18
CA GLN A 83 -24.62 5.38 -0.47
C GLN A 83 -25.05 5.70 -1.90
N ASN A 84 -24.71 4.85 -2.85
CA ASN A 84 -25.17 4.93 -4.23
C ASN A 84 -25.25 3.50 -4.81
N PRO A 85 -26.48 2.91 -4.92
CA PRO A 85 -26.66 1.57 -5.45
C PRO A 85 -26.29 1.40 -6.93
N GLU A 86 -26.20 2.50 -7.69
CA GLU A 86 -25.82 2.51 -9.10
C GLU A 86 -24.30 2.71 -9.31
N ALA A 87 -23.54 2.99 -8.23
CA ALA A 87 -22.11 3.19 -8.32
C ALA A 87 -21.37 1.88 -8.55
N LEU A 88 -20.21 1.96 -9.20
CA LEU A 88 -19.26 0.86 -9.25
C LEU A 88 -18.56 0.72 -7.89
N VAL A 89 -18.62 -0.47 -7.30
CA VAL A 89 -17.94 -0.78 -6.03
C VAL A 89 -16.80 -1.75 -6.28
N ALA A 90 -15.57 -1.26 -6.08
CA ALA A 90 -14.35 -2.04 -6.26
C ALA A 90 -13.77 -2.50 -4.92
N ALA A 91 -13.61 -3.81 -4.74
CA ALA A 91 -12.85 -4.43 -3.67
C ALA A 91 -11.43 -4.72 -4.16
N ILE A 92 -10.42 -4.04 -3.58
CA ILE A 92 -9.03 -4.26 -3.97
C ILE A 92 -8.17 -4.66 -2.74
N GLY A 93 -7.03 -5.25 -3.00
CA GLY A 93 -6.01 -5.47 -1.95
C GLY A 93 -5.88 -6.90 -1.46
N CYS A 94 -5.62 -7.04 -0.14
CA CYS A 94 -5.25 -8.35 0.42
C CYS A 94 -6.44 -9.32 0.51
N TYR A 95 -7.65 -8.82 0.74
CA TYR A 95 -8.82 -9.68 0.89
C TYR A 95 -9.20 -10.36 -0.44
N PRO A 96 -9.32 -9.65 -1.58
CA PRO A 96 -9.52 -10.28 -2.88
C PRO A 96 -8.43 -11.32 -3.24
N ALA A 97 -7.18 -11.04 -2.88
CA ALA A 97 -6.07 -11.96 -3.17
C ALA A 97 -6.15 -13.29 -2.39
N VAL A 98 -6.89 -13.35 -1.29
CA VAL A 98 -6.98 -14.54 -0.43
C VAL A 98 -8.32 -15.24 -0.57
N ASN A 99 -9.41 -14.49 -0.63
CA ASN A 99 -10.79 -14.99 -0.66
C ASN A 99 -11.60 -14.28 -1.76
N PRO A 100 -11.23 -14.42 -3.05
CA PRO A 100 -11.94 -13.76 -4.15
C PRO A 100 -13.40 -14.23 -4.27
N ASP A 101 -13.66 -15.52 -4.08
CA ASP A 101 -15.00 -16.11 -4.23
C ASP A 101 -16.01 -15.51 -3.25
N GLU A 102 -15.59 -15.23 -2.01
CA GLU A 102 -16.45 -14.58 -1.00
C GLU A 102 -16.87 -13.18 -1.45
N LEU A 103 -15.97 -12.44 -2.11
CA LEU A 103 -16.25 -11.09 -2.61
C LEU A 103 -17.07 -11.10 -3.91
N HIS A 104 -16.81 -12.05 -4.81
CA HIS A 104 -17.64 -12.25 -6.01
C HIS A 104 -19.07 -12.67 -5.68
N ALA A 105 -19.28 -13.33 -4.55
CA ALA A 105 -20.62 -13.70 -4.07
C ALA A 105 -21.38 -12.52 -3.43
N MET A 106 -20.73 -11.38 -3.22
CA MET A 106 -21.39 -10.18 -2.65
C MET A 106 -22.05 -9.39 -3.78
N PRO A 107 -23.41 -9.21 -3.75
CA PRO A 107 -24.12 -8.46 -4.79
C PRO A 107 -23.78 -6.97 -4.81
N GLU A 108 -23.13 -6.48 -3.76
CA GLU A 108 -22.70 -5.10 -3.60
C GLU A 108 -21.33 -4.82 -4.26
N VAL A 109 -20.65 -5.83 -4.83
CA VAL A 109 -19.28 -5.70 -5.36
C VAL A 109 -19.23 -6.00 -6.84
N ASP A 110 -18.75 -5.04 -7.63
CA ASP A 110 -18.67 -5.14 -9.08
C ASP A 110 -17.27 -5.54 -9.56
N ILE A 111 -16.22 -5.06 -8.86
CA ILE A 111 -14.81 -5.24 -9.24
C ILE A 111 -14.07 -5.88 -8.09
N VAL A 112 -13.34 -6.98 -8.37
CA VAL A 112 -12.55 -7.73 -7.36
C VAL A 112 -11.13 -7.91 -7.87
N VAL A 113 -10.17 -7.12 -7.32
CA VAL A 113 -8.77 -7.11 -7.77
C VAL A 113 -7.80 -7.37 -6.63
N GLY A 114 -7.00 -8.41 -6.77
CA GLY A 114 -5.98 -8.81 -5.79
C GLY A 114 -4.83 -7.81 -5.65
N SER A 115 -4.02 -7.97 -4.59
CA SER A 115 -2.88 -7.09 -4.31
C SER A 115 -1.83 -7.08 -5.43
N ILE A 116 -1.71 -8.18 -6.18
CA ILE A 116 -0.69 -8.33 -7.22
C ILE A 116 -1.12 -7.58 -8.49
N GLU A 117 -2.41 -7.55 -8.77
CA GLU A 117 -3.02 -7.04 -10.00
C GLU A 117 -3.54 -5.59 -9.88
N LYS A 118 -3.24 -4.89 -8.79
CA LYS A 118 -3.76 -3.54 -8.53
C LYS A 118 -3.51 -2.51 -9.64
N ALA A 119 -2.50 -2.73 -10.47
CA ALA A 119 -2.22 -1.86 -11.61
C ALA A 119 -3.35 -1.84 -12.64
N THR A 120 -4.14 -2.91 -12.74
CA THR A 120 -5.23 -3.04 -13.72
C THR A 120 -6.54 -2.39 -13.28
N VAL A 121 -6.66 -2.03 -12.00
CA VAL A 121 -7.93 -1.56 -11.43
C VAL A 121 -8.43 -0.26 -12.06
N VAL A 122 -7.52 0.63 -12.44
CA VAL A 122 -7.89 1.91 -13.08
C VAL A 122 -8.50 1.64 -14.46
N ASP A 123 -7.84 0.81 -15.26
CA ASP A 123 -8.32 0.45 -16.60
C ASP A 123 -9.67 -0.28 -16.52
N GLU A 124 -9.84 -1.15 -15.52
CA GLU A 124 -11.10 -1.87 -15.30
C GLU A 124 -12.24 -0.93 -14.88
N ILE A 125 -11.97 0.05 -14.02
CA ILE A 125 -12.94 1.10 -13.65
C ILE A 125 -13.32 1.93 -14.87
N LEU A 126 -12.33 2.43 -15.61
CA LEU A 126 -12.56 3.27 -16.79
C LEU A 126 -13.35 2.53 -17.88
N GLY A 127 -13.03 1.26 -18.12
CA GLY A 127 -13.75 0.44 -19.09
C GLY A 127 -15.22 0.19 -18.72
N ARG A 128 -15.59 0.27 -17.44
CA ARG A 128 -16.97 0.11 -16.98
C ARG A 128 -17.74 1.44 -16.89
N LEU A 129 -17.03 2.56 -16.82
CA LEU A 129 -17.66 3.89 -16.74
C LEU A 129 -18.12 4.43 -18.11
N ASP A 130 -17.71 3.82 -19.24
CA ASP A 130 -17.87 4.42 -20.58
C ASP A 130 -17.44 5.89 -20.59
N TRP A 131 -16.27 6.14 -19.97
CA TRP A 131 -15.73 7.46 -19.74
C TRP A 131 -14.51 7.71 -20.65
N GLU A 132 -14.67 8.62 -21.61
CA GLU A 132 -13.56 9.22 -22.32
C GLU A 132 -13.21 10.56 -21.67
N ASN A 133 -11.93 10.76 -21.38
CA ASN A 133 -11.43 12.00 -20.77
C ASN A 133 -11.64 13.17 -21.73
N GLN A 134 -12.83 13.74 -21.72
CA GLN A 134 -13.16 14.95 -22.44
C GLN A 134 -12.66 16.15 -21.66
N ALA A 135 -12.06 17.12 -22.34
CA ALA A 135 -11.66 18.39 -21.71
C ALA A 135 -12.91 19.07 -21.14
N PHE A 136 -13.04 19.08 -19.82
CA PHE A 136 -14.08 19.84 -19.14
C PHE A 136 -13.55 21.23 -18.82
N ASP A 137 -14.29 22.24 -19.22
CA ASP A 137 -13.96 23.67 -19.04
C ASP A 137 -14.14 24.18 -17.59
N SER A 138 -14.29 23.29 -16.62
CA SER A 138 -14.40 23.64 -15.20
C SER A 138 -13.12 23.24 -14.46
N ASP A 139 -12.11 24.11 -14.53
CA ASP A 139 -10.97 24.13 -13.61
C ASP A 139 -11.42 24.62 -12.20
N GLU A 140 -12.33 23.92 -11.56
CA GLU A 140 -12.42 24.04 -10.11
C GLU A 140 -11.27 23.23 -9.52
N PRO A 141 -10.25 23.90 -8.93
CA PRO A 141 -9.19 23.20 -8.24
C PRO A 141 -9.83 22.46 -7.07
N VAL A 142 -9.79 21.14 -7.12
CA VAL A 142 -10.18 20.33 -5.96
C VAL A 142 -9.13 20.57 -4.89
N GLU A 143 -9.50 21.36 -3.89
CA GLU A 143 -8.66 21.65 -2.74
C GLU A 143 -8.47 20.36 -1.95
N HIS A 144 -7.38 19.65 -2.23
CA HIS A 144 -7.04 18.42 -1.53
C HIS A 144 -6.35 18.78 -0.23
N VAL A 145 -7.12 18.84 0.82
CA VAL A 145 -6.56 18.81 2.18
C VAL A 145 -5.99 17.40 2.41
N GLU A 146 -4.74 17.20 2.03
CA GLU A 146 -3.99 16.03 2.44
C GLU A 146 -3.86 16.06 3.97
N THR A 147 -4.64 15.21 4.64
CA THR A 147 -4.69 15.13 6.10
C THR A 147 -3.46 14.46 6.71
N ARG A 148 -2.56 13.94 5.89
CA ARG A 148 -1.37 13.20 6.34
C ARG A 148 -0.11 14.03 6.22
N THR A 149 0.64 14.14 7.30
CA THR A 149 1.93 14.84 7.36
C THR A 149 3.09 14.04 6.76
N ARG A 150 2.87 12.79 6.36
CA ARG A 150 3.89 11.84 5.89
C ARG A 150 3.43 11.08 4.66
N ARG A 151 4.29 11.00 3.64
CA ARG A 151 4.07 10.16 2.47
C ARG A 151 4.58 8.74 2.71
N MET A 152 3.74 7.74 2.49
CA MET A 152 4.15 6.33 2.47
C MET A 152 4.60 5.95 1.07
N ILE A 153 5.84 5.45 0.95
CA ILE A 153 6.40 5.01 -0.34
C ILE A 153 6.76 3.53 -0.21
N LYS A 154 6.09 2.70 -0.98
CA LYS A 154 6.37 1.27 -1.06
C LYS A 154 7.65 1.05 -1.86
N ILE A 155 8.64 0.40 -1.22
CA ILE A 155 9.91 0.02 -1.85
C ILE A 155 10.05 -1.49 -2.04
N GLN A 156 9.23 -2.28 -1.32
CA GLN A 156 9.27 -3.73 -1.33
C GLN A 156 7.89 -4.30 -1.04
N GLU A 157 7.50 -5.38 -1.69
CA GLU A 157 6.23 -6.08 -1.48
C GLU A 157 6.43 -7.60 -1.58
N GLY A 158 5.55 -8.36 -0.90
CA GLY A 158 5.64 -9.81 -0.86
C GLY A 158 6.70 -10.33 0.11
N CYS A 159 6.66 -11.62 0.43
CA CYS A 159 7.57 -12.24 1.39
C CYS A 159 7.69 -13.75 1.18
N ARG A 160 8.89 -14.32 1.36
CA ARG A 160 9.15 -15.76 1.36
C ARG A 160 9.43 -16.34 2.75
N ALA A 161 9.18 -15.60 3.81
CA ALA A 161 9.57 -16.03 5.16
C ALA A 161 8.70 -17.12 5.76
N HIS A 162 7.63 -17.58 5.13
CA HIS A 162 6.77 -18.72 5.56
C HIS A 162 6.49 -18.80 7.07
N CYS A 163 6.37 -17.65 7.76
CA CYS A 163 5.96 -17.62 9.16
C CYS A 163 4.58 -18.27 9.30
N THR A 164 4.41 -19.17 10.27
CA THR A 164 3.25 -20.07 10.37
C THR A 164 1.89 -19.38 10.52
N TYR A 165 1.89 -18.11 10.94
CA TYR A 165 0.69 -17.29 11.19
C TYR A 165 0.46 -16.24 10.09
N CYS A 166 1.38 -16.11 9.12
CA CYS A 166 1.40 -14.96 8.23
C CYS A 166 0.69 -15.25 6.90
N ILE A 167 -0.29 -14.43 6.58
CA ILE A 167 -1.06 -14.50 5.34
C ILE A 167 -0.35 -13.85 4.14
N ILE A 168 0.70 -13.05 4.38
CA ILE A 168 1.34 -12.22 3.36
C ILE A 168 1.83 -13.00 2.12
N PRO A 169 2.45 -14.19 2.25
CA PRO A 169 2.87 -14.95 1.06
C PRO A 169 1.68 -15.28 0.12
N ARG A 170 0.49 -15.50 0.67
CA ARG A 170 -0.72 -15.73 -0.12
C ARG A 170 -1.30 -14.42 -0.67
N ALA A 171 -1.35 -13.39 0.16
CA ALA A 171 -2.01 -12.12 -0.20
C ALA A 171 -1.17 -11.24 -1.15
N ARG A 172 0.17 -11.31 -1.05
CA ARG A 172 1.09 -10.40 -1.77
C ARG A 172 2.18 -11.11 -2.57
N GLY A 173 2.19 -12.44 -2.54
CA GLY A 173 3.11 -13.27 -3.32
C GLY A 173 4.57 -13.19 -2.91
N ALA A 174 5.44 -13.53 -3.88
CA ALA A 174 6.89 -13.49 -3.73
C ALA A 174 7.42 -12.05 -3.59
N PRO A 175 8.61 -11.86 -2.97
CA PRO A 175 9.22 -10.54 -2.85
C PRO A 175 9.42 -9.87 -4.20
N ARG A 176 8.95 -8.64 -4.34
CA ARG A 176 9.21 -7.72 -5.45
C ARG A 176 9.74 -6.42 -4.87
N ASN A 177 10.80 -5.90 -5.47
CA ASN A 177 11.43 -4.65 -5.05
C ASN A 177 11.21 -3.59 -6.12
N VAL A 178 11.06 -2.34 -5.69
CA VAL A 178 10.95 -1.18 -6.58
C VAL A 178 12.36 -0.73 -6.97
N ALA A 179 12.56 -0.37 -8.24
CA ALA A 179 13.83 0.12 -8.74
C ALA A 179 14.32 1.36 -7.94
N PRO A 180 15.62 1.47 -7.62
CA PRO A 180 16.15 2.61 -6.87
C PRO A 180 15.80 3.96 -7.48
N ALA A 181 15.95 4.11 -8.79
CA ALA A 181 15.59 5.34 -9.51
C ALA A 181 14.11 5.71 -9.35
N GLU A 182 13.23 4.72 -9.35
CA GLU A 182 11.79 4.91 -9.14
C GLU A 182 11.48 5.33 -7.68
N VAL A 183 12.21 4.78 -6.70
CA VAL A 183 12.07 5.22 -5.31
C VAL A 183 12.49 6.67 -5.15
N VAL A 184 13.64 7.08 -5.72
CA VAL A 184 14.11 8.46 -5.71
C VAL A 184 13.09 9.39 -6.36
N ARG A 185 12.57 9.02 -7.54
CA ARG A 185 11.53 9.79 -8.24
C ARG A 185 10.29 10.01 -7.36
N ARG A 186 9.79 8.96 -6.71
CA ARG A 186 8.63 9.04 -5.81
C ARG A 186 8.90 9.89 -4.56
N VAL A 187 10.13 9.88 -4.05
CA VAL A 187 10.53 10.76 -2.94
C VAL A 187 10.56 12.22 -3.40
N GLN A 188 11.08 12.49 -4.60
CA GLN A 188 11.08 13.85 -5.17
C GLN A 188 9.64 14.35 -5.40
N GLU A 189 8.76 13.53 -5.96
CA GLU A 189 7.34 13.88 -6.09
C GLU A 189 6.69 14.21 -4.75
N ALA A 190 7.01 13.45 -3.69
CA ALA A 190 6.50 13.75 -2.36
C ALA A 190 7.00 15.11 -1.84
N ILE A 191 8.24 15.49 -2.13
CA ILE A 191 8.79 16.80 -1.80
C ILE A 191 8.05 17.90 -2.56
N ASP A 192 7.83 17.71 -3.85
CA ASP A 192 7.13 18.67 -4.73
C ASP A 192 5.66 18.84 -4.31
N GLU A 193 5.03 17.78 -3.78
CA GLU A 193 3.70 17.79 -3.15
C GLU A 193 3.69 18.44 -1.74
N GLY A 194 4.85 18.88 -1.22
CA GLY A 194 4.99 19.58 0.06
C GLY A 194 5.17 18.68 1.28
N TYR A 195 5.39 17.38 1.11
CA TYR A 195 5.68 16.48 2.23
C TYR A 195 7.09 16.70 2.76
N ARG A 196 7.20 16.82 4.08
CA ARG A 196 8.48 16.97 4.78
C ARG A 196 9.04 15.65 5.34
N GLU A 197 8.18 14.62 5.45
CA GLU A 197 8.57 13.29 5.90
C GLU A 197 8.10 12.21 4.90
N VAL A 198 9.02 11.33 4.51
CA VAL A 198 8.73 10.13 3.73
C VAL A 198 9.00 8.89 4.58
N VAL A 199 8.11 7.91 4.48
CA VAL A 199 8.25 6.61 5.12
C VAL A 199 8.44 5.54 4.05
N LEU A 200 9.65 5.01 3.91
CA LEU A 200 9.91 3.85 3.07
C LEU A 200 9.31 2.61 3.74
N THR A 201 8.37 1.97 3.07
CA THR A 201 7.59 0.86 3.62
C THR A 201 7.61 -0.36 2.72
N GLY A 202 7.36 -1.51 3.33
CA GLY A 202 7.30 -2.79 2.65
C GLY A 202 6.85 -3.89 3.60
N THR A 203 6.75 -5.09 3.08
CA THR A 203 6.43 -6.28 3.87
C THR A 203 7.60 -6.66 4.80
N HIS A 204 8.82 -6.65 4.24
CA HIS A 204 10.07 -6.88 4.95
C HIS A 204 11.18 -6.08 4.25
N VAL A 205 11.24 -4.80 4.54
CA VAL A 205 12.09 -3.83 3.87
C VAL A 205 13.58 -4.17 3.99
N GLY A 206 13.99 -4.75 5.11
CA GLY A 206 15.37 -5.20 5.31
C GLY A 206 15.86 -6.24 4.30
N THR A 207 14.94 -6.92 3.62
CA THR A 207 15.27 -7.86 2.54
C THR A 207 15.36 -7.23 1.14
N TYR A 208 15.29 -5.89 1.05
CA TYR A 208 15.40 -5.19 -0.21
C TYR A 208 16.69 -5.57 -0.95
N LYS A 209 16.54 -5.90 -2.24
CA LYS A 209 17.65 -6.27 -3.13
C LYS A 209 17.32 -5.80 -4.54
N TRP A 210 18.28 -5.13 -5.18
CA TRP A 210 18.13 -4.71 -6.57
C TRP A 210 19.41 -5.03 -7.35
N PRO A 211 19.34 -5.78 -8.48
CA PRO A 211 20.49 -6.04 -9.30
C PRO A 211 20.93 -4.75 -10.02
N GLU A 212 22.23 -4.45 -9.99
CA GLU A 212 22.84 -3.32 -10.66
C GLU A 212 24.19 -3.73 -11.23
N GLY A 213 24.21 -4.14 -12.50
CA GLY A 213 25.37 -4.75 -13.14
C GLY A 213 25.81 -6.01 -12.37
N ASP A 214 27.07 -6.06 -11.98
CA ASP A 214 27.64 -7.21 -11.26
C ASP A 214 27.41 -7.17 -9.74
N ARG A 215 26.80 -6.11 -9.21
CA ARG A 215 26.49 -5.99 -7.78
C ARG A 215 25.01 -6.06 -7.48
N THR A 216 24.68 -6.30 -6.22
CA THR A 216 23.30 -6.21 -5.70
C THR A 216 23.22 -5.09 -4.68
N LEU A 217 22.43 -4.06 -4.99
CA LEU A 217 22.09 -3.02 -4.02
C LEU A 217 21.19 -3.59 -2.93
N ARG A 218 21.46 -3.21 -1.68
CA ARG A 218 20.68 -3.57 -0.51
C ARG A 218 19.97 -2.34 0.07
N LEU A 219 19.26 -2.51 1.16
CA LEU A 219 18.52 -1.42 1.81
C LEU A 219 19.44 -0.23 2.14
N ALA A 220 20.64 -0.46 2.68
CA ALA A 220 21.57 0.62 3.01
C ALA A 220 21.97 1.43 1.78
N ASP A 221 22.24 0.76 0.64
CA ASP A 221 22.57 1.44 -0.62
C ASP A 221 21.41 2.32 -1.11
N LEU A 222 20.17 1.83 -0.97
CA LEU A 222 18.98 2.59 -1.33
C LEU A 222 18.79 3.81 -0.44
N LEU A 223 19.00 3.68 0.88
CA LEU A 223 18.87 4.78 1.82
C LEU A 223 19.90 5.88 1.54
N GLU A 224 21.16 5.52 1.28
CA GLU A 224 22.21 6.45 0.87
C GLU A 224 21.81 7.19 -0.42
N LEU A 225 21.41 6.43 -1.44
CA LEU A 225 20.99 7.01 -2.72
C LEU A 225 19.85 8.02 -2.56
N VAL A 226 18.83 7.70 -1.76
CA VAL A 226 17.71 8.61 -1.50
C VAL A 226 18.18 9.86 -0.76
N LEU A 227 19.04 9.72 0.26
CA LEU A 227 19.57 10.85 1.01
C LEU A 227 20.48 11.74 0.15
N GLU A 228 21.25 11.19 -0.76
CA GLU A 228 22.13 11.94 -1.67
C GLU A 228 21.34 12.63 -2.80
N ALA A 229 20.39 11.91 -3.40
CA ALA A 229 19.68 12.38 -4.59
C ALA A 229 18.49 13.30 -4.30
N THR A 230 18.05 13.44 -3.03
CA THR A 230 16.87 14.24 -2.67
C THR A 230 17.14 15.17 -1.49
N THR A 231 16.28 16.17 -1.32
CA THR A 231 16.32 17.13 -0.20
C THR A 231 15.29 16.82 0.90
N ILE A 232 14.71 15.61 0.92
CA ILE A 232 13.71 15.26 1.94
C ILE A 232 14.22 15.56 3.36
N GLU A 233 13.44 16.26 4.14
CA GLU A 233 13.85 16.69 5.48
C GLU A 233 13.89 15.54 6.49
N ARG A 234 12.99 14.53 6.33
CA ARG A 234 12.96 13.35 7.20
C ARG A 234 12.64 12.08 6.43
N LEU A 235 13.58 11.16 6.47
CA LEU A 235 13.43 9.83 5.89
C LEU A 235 13.23 8.81 7.02
N ARG A 236 12.15 8.04 6.94
CA ARG A 236 11.86 6.95 7.88
C ARG A 236 11.82 5.62 7.16
N VAL A 237 12.30 4.59 7.85
CA VAL A 237 12.25 3.21 7.37
C VAL A 237 11.43 2.33 8.32
N THR A 238 10.72 1.34 7.78
CA THR A 238 9.91 0.40 8.58
C THR A 238 10.18 -1.05 8.22
N SER A 239 9.69 -1.96 9.04
CA SER A 239 9.71 -3.41 8.75
C SER A 239 11.10 -3.99 8.51
N VAL A 240 12.06 -3.62 9.36
CA VAL A 240 13.40 -4.23 9.43
C VAL A 240 13.43 -5.32 10.49
N GLY A 241 14.30 -6.31 10.33
CA GLY A 241 14.56 -7.36 11.31
C GLY A 241 15.90 -7.14 12.04
N PRO A 242 16.19 -7.97 13.05
CA PRO A 242 17.43 -7.82 13.82
C PRO A 242 18.70 -8.15 13.03
N HIS A 243 18.59 -8.86 11.91
CA HIS A 243 19.74 -9.22 11.07
C HIS A 243 20.20 -8.11 10.13
N GLU A 244 19.31 -7.15 9.86
CA GLU A 244 19.60 -5.99 9.02
C GLU A 244 20.26 -4.84 9.79
N ILE A 245 20.42 -4.98 11.11
CA ILE A 245 21.07 -3.97 11.98
C ILE A 245 22.57 -4.22 11.99
N ASP A 246 23.26 -3.89 10.92
CA ASP A 246 24.71 -3.89 10.78
C ASP A 246 25.29 -2.47 11.03
N GLU A 247 26.62 -2.35 10.98
CA GLU A 247 27.34 -1.10 11.22
C GLU A 247 26.95 -0.02 10.20
N ARG A 248 26.84 -0.40 8.94
CA ARG A 248 26.46 0.53 7.88
C ARG A 248 25.04 1.07 8.05
N PHE A 249 24.11 0.20 8.42
CA PHE A 249 22.72 0.61 8.69
C PHE A 249 22.66 1.54 9.92
N ILE A 250 23.42 1.26 10.98
CA ILE A 250 23.50 2.13 12.18
C ILE A 250 24.06 3.51 11.80
N ALA A 251 25.14 3.55 11.02
CA ALA A 251 25.71 4.81 10.55
C ALA A 251 24.68 5.65 9.78
N LEU A 252 23.86 5.01 8.96
CA LEU A 252 22.78 5.68 8.22
C LEU A 252 21.66 6.18 9.14
N VAL A 253 21.26 5.41 10.14
CA VAL A 253 20.21 5.83 11.09
C VAL A 253 20.67 7.07 11.89
N ASN A 254 21.98 7.27 12.07
CA ASN A 254 22.58 8.46 12.68
C ASN A 254 22.63 9.68 11.74
N HIS A 255 22.28 9.55 10.47
CA HIS A 255 22.23 10.68 9.56
C HIS A 255 21.15 11.69 9.99
N PRO A 256 21.43 13.03 10.02
CA PRO A 256 20.51 14.05 10.54
C PRO A 256 19.10 14.05 9.94
N ARG A 257 18.98 13.62 8.69
CA ARG A 257 17.69 13.51 8.00
C ARG A 257 17.00 12.15 8.19
N MET A 258 17.63 11.18 8.84
CA MET A 258 16.96 9.92 9.19
C MET A 258 16.13 10.09 10.46
N ALA A 259 14.93 9.54 10.46
CA ALA A 259 14.12 9.50 11.67
C ALA A 259 14.72 8.50 12.67
N PRO A 260 14.98 8.88 13.94
CA PRO A 260 15.51 7.98 14.96
C PRO A 260 14.43 7.03 15.48
N HIS A 261 13.83 6.28 14.58
CA HIS A 261 12.72 5.37 14.88
C HIS A 261 12.74 4.18 13.93
N LEU A 262 12.80 2.98 14.46
CA LEU A 262 12.73 1.73 13.73
C LEU A 262 11.55 0.89 14.21
N HIS A 263 10.83 0.29 13.26
CA HIS A 263 9.81 -0.70 13.54
C HIS A 263 10.38 -2.10 13.32
N MET A 264 10.63 -2.81 14.42
CA MET A 264 11.08 -4.21 14.45
C MET A 264 10.05 -5.06 15.20
N ALA A 265 9.54 -6.10 14.57
CA ALA A 265 8.52 -6.97 15.16
C ALA A 265 9.16 -8.13 15.93
N LEU A 266 9.15 -8.08 17.26
CA LEU A 266 9.64 -9.18 18.11
C LEU A 266 8.80 -10.45 18.00
N GLN A 267 7.50 -10.34 17.88
CA GLN A 267 6.48 -11.40 17.85
C GLN A 267 6.35 -12.17 19.19
N SER A 268 7.44 -12.64 19.78
CA SER A 268 7.44 -13.31 21.09
C SER A 268 8.81 -13.20 21.77
N GLY A 269 8.82 -13.10 23.10
CA GLY A 269 10.03 -13.22 23.92
C GLY A 269 10.48 -14.67 24.16
N SER A 270 9.67 -15.67 23.78
CA SER A 270 9.98 -17.09 23.95
C SER A 270 10.65 -17.67 22.71
N GLU A 271 11.82 -18.27 22.90
CA GLU A 271 12.54 -18.95 21.82
C GLU A 271 11.74 -20.11 21.23
N THR A 272 11.05 -20.87 22.08
CA THR A 272 10.20 -21.99 21.65
C THR A 272 9.05 -21.52 20.77
N VAL A 273 8.42 -20.40 21.13
CA VAL A 273 7.32 -19.81 20.35
C VAL A 273 7.86 -19.28 19.02
N LEU A 274 8.97 -18.53 19.01
CA LEU A 274 9.59 -18.05 17.77
C LEU A 274 9.95 -19.18 16.82
N ARG A 275 10.49 -20.29 17.33
CA ARG A 275 10.79 -21.49 16.54
C ARG A 275 9.53 -22.10 15.92
N ARG A 276 8.44 -22.23 16.70
CA ARG A 276 7.14 -22.70 16.20
C ARG A 276 6.54 -21.74 15.16
N MET A 277 6.75 -20.44 15.33
CA MET A 277 6.39 -19.41 14.35
C MET A 277 7.27 -19.41 13.09
N LYS A 278 8.32 -20.24 13.03
CA LYS A 278 9.33 -20.24 11.96
C LYS A 278 9.98 -18.87 11.77
N ARG A 279 10.31 -18.19 12.89
CA ARG A 279 11.08 -16.94 12.83
C ARG A 279 12.56 -17.26 12.65
N TRP A 280 13.27 -16.44 11.86
CA TRP A 280 14.70 -16.59 11.53
C TRP A 280 15.62 -15.95 12.57
N TYR A 281 15.10 -15.45 13.67
CA TYR A 281 15.84 -14.91 14.81
C TYR A 281 15.34 -15.50 16.13
N ASN A 282 16.17 -15.38 17.16
CA ASN A 282 15.84 -15.72 18.52
C ASN A 282 15.80 -14.46 19.43
N PRO A 283 15.33 -14.55 20.69
CA PRO A 283 15.22 -13.39 21.58
C PRO A 283 16.59 -12.74 21.91
N ARG A 284 17.68 -13.52 21.91
CA ARG A 284 19.03 -13.00 22.17
C ARG A 284 19.50 -12.09 21.04
N GLN A 285 19.34 -12.53 19.80
CA GLN A 285 19.66 -11.74 18.61
C GLN A 285 18.85 -10.46 18.56
N PHE A 286 17.54 -10.54 18.84
CA PHE A 286 16.69 -9.35 18.87
C PHE A 286 17.14 -8.35 19.96
N ARG A 287 17.41 -8.84 21.19
CA ARG A 287 17.89 -8.00 22.28
C ARG A 287 19.23 -7.33 21.96
N ARG A 288 20.14 -8.06 21.31
CA ARG A 288 21.44 -7.53 20.86
C ARG A 288 21.25 -6.38 19.86
N ALA A 289 20.39 -6.54 18.87
CA ALA A 289 20.09 -5.50 17.89
C ALA A 289 19.49 -4.24 18.56
N VAL A 290 18.52 -4.42 19.47
CA VAL A 290 17.91 -3.31 20.21
C VAL A 290 18.94 -2.60 21.10
N ARG A 291 19.85 -3.35 21.76
CA ARG A 291 20.89 -2.77 22.58
C ARG A 291 21.83 -1.92 21.74
N ARG A 292 22.32 -2.44 20.62
CA ARG A 292 23.18 -1.70 19.69
C ARG A 292 22.52 -0.39 19.24
N LEU A 293 21.27 -0.44 18.80
CA LEU A 293 20.52 0.75 18.39
C LEU A 293 20.39 1.80 19.51
N ARG A 294 20.29 1.38 20.77
CA ARG A 294 20.18 2.32 21.90
C ARG A 294 21.52 2.91 22.37
N GLU A 295 22.60 2.22 22.10
CA GLU A 295 23.95 2.62 22.49
C GLU A 295 24.65 3.42 21.38
N GLU A 296 24.29 3.17 20.10
CA GLU A 296 25.00 3.70 18.94
C GLU A 296 24.17 4.74 18.14
N VAL A 297 22.86 4.92 18.45
CA VAL A 297 21.91 5.89 17.87
C VAL A 297 21.29 6.74 18.98
#